data_e1054ff92dcda034584670bef22b7627
#
_entry.id   e1054ff92dcda034584670bef22b7627
#
_cell.length_a   1.000
_cell.length_b   1.000
_cell.length_c   1.000
_cell.angle_alpha   90.00
_cell.angle_beta   90.00
_cell.angle_gamma   90.00
#
_symmetry.space_group_name_H-M   'P 1'
#
loop_
_entity.id
_entity.type
_entity.pdbx_description
1 polymer ?
#
loop_
_entity_poly.entity_id
_entity_poly.type
_entity_poly.pdbx_seq_one_letter_code
_entity_poly.pdbx_strand_id
1 'polypeptide(L)'
;MLAIILLIVFGPKASSDPDASSPAETTTEESNTPPATDASGSVICDPSKLTLEAKTDATSYGPGENPQLSFSLKSTMTESCVVDAGSDIQEFVITSGSDEIWNSKHCQTAGEARSVVLEPGVPVQSSSIEWDRTRSASDTCESDRPVVTADGASYHLDVSVGDIGSESTKQFLLN
;
A
#
# COMPACT_ATOMS: atom_id res chain seq x y z
N MET A 1 -59.40 -31.05 15.61
CA MET A 1 -60.66 -30.27 15.52
C MET A 1 -60.51 -29.27 14.37
N LEU A 2 -61.39 -29.53 13.38
CA LEU A 2 -62.04 -28.63 12.41
C LEU A 2 -61.10 -27.63 11.70
N ALA A 3 -60.80 -27.80 10.49
CA ALA A 3 -61.62 -27.69 9.24
C ALA A 3 -62.38 -26.36 9.15
N ILE A 4 -62.07 -25.58 8.13
CA ILE A 4 -63.05 -25.06 7.16
C ILE A 4 -62.30 -24.47 5.96
N ILE A 5 -62.56 -25.08 4.87
CA ILE A 5 -62.44 -24.76 3.45
C ILE A 5 -63.32 -23.54 3.13
N LEU A 6 -62.88 -22.67 2.25
CA LEU A 6 -63.78 -22.09 1.24
C LEU A 6 -63.05 -21.72 -0.04
N LEU A 7 -63.45 -22.45 -1.06
CA LEU A 7 -63.24 -22.18 -2.49
C LEU A 7 -64.24 -21.10 -2.98
N ILE A 8 -63.78 -20.24 -3.89
CA ILE A 8 -64.57 -19.63 -4.96
C ILE A 8 -63.59 -19.24 -6.07
N VAL A 9 -63.49 -19.79 -7.08
CA VAL A 9 -63.96 -20.13 -8.44
C VAL A 9 -64.57 -18.96 -9.23
N PHE A 10 -64.15 -18.96 -10.50
CA PHE A 10 -64.60 -18.25 -11.71
C PHE A 10 -63.85 -16.95 -12.02
N GLY A 11 -63.13 -16.81 -13.09
CA GLY A 11 -63.09 -17.34 -14.47
C GLY A 11 -63.53 -16.27 -15.49
N PRO A 12 -63.37 -16.45 -16.79
CA PRO A 12 -62.19 -16.09 -17.56
C PRO A 12 -62.49 -14.98 -18.60
N LYS A 13 -61.56 -14.48 -19.33
CA LYS A 13 -61.57 -14.25 -20.78
C LYS A 13 -60.49 -13.30 -21.27
N ALA A 14 -59.56 -13.86 -21.94
CA ALA A 14 -59.18 -13.74 -23.35
C ALA A 14 -59.05 -12.31 -23.92
N SER A 15 -57.85 -11.93 -24.30
CA SER A 15 -57.42 -11.88 -25.70
C SER A 15 -56.19 -11.00 -25.88
N SER A 16 -55.30 -11.53 -26.68
CA SER A 16 -54.38 -10.85 -27.61
C SER A 16 -52.97 -10.59 -27.17
N ASP A 17 -52.12 -11.41 -27.71
CA ASP A 17 -50.70 -11.37 -28.10
C ASP A 17 -50.24 -10.05 -28.69
N PRO A 18 -48.94 -9.98 -29.00
CA PRO A 18 -47.70 -10.33 -28.29
C PRO A 18 -46.76 -9.12 -28.18
N ASP A 19 -45.93 -9.09 -27.19
CA ASP A 19 -44.67 -8.39 -27.35
C ASP A 19 -43.60 -9.09 -26.54
N ALA A 20 -42.57 -9.50 -27.27
CA ALA A 20 -41.42 -10.19 -26.80
C ALA A 20 -40.55 -9.24 -25.99
N SER A 21 -40.59 -9.36 -24.66
CA SER A 21 -39.58 -8.75 -23.81
C SER A 21 -38.43 -9.71 -23.68
N SER A 22 -37.43 -9.48 -24.50
CA SER A 22 -36.08 -9.98 -24.38
C SER A 22 -35.50 -9.68 -22.97
N PRO A 23 -34.84 -10.64 -22.31
CA PRO A 23 -34.09 -10.32 -21.10
C PRO A 23 -33.02 -9.29 -21.43
N ALA A 24 -33.01 -8.18 -20.73
CA ALA A 24 -31.91 -7.23 -20.78
C ALA A 24 -30.66 -7.95 -20.25
N GLU A 25 -29.80 -8.35 -21.15
CA GLU A 25 -28.39 -8.63 -20.80
C GLU A 25 -27.80 -7.34 -20.22
N THR A 26 -27.54 -7.34 -18.94
CA THR A 26 -26.71 -6.34 -18.30
C THR A 26 -25.30 -6.58 -18.79
N THR A 27 -24.95 -5.93 -19.90
CA THR A 27 -23.58 -5.79 -20.35
C THR A 27 -22.89 -4.94 -19.28
N THR A 28 -22.12 -5.58 -18.42
CA THR A 28 -21.11 -4.90 -17.61
C THR A 28 -20.12 -4.34 -18.61
N GLU A 29 -20.23 -3.04 -18.92
CA GLU A 29 -19.16 -2.33 -19.61
C GLU A 29 -17.96 -2.31 -18.67
N GLU A 30 -17.00 -3.24 -18.88
CA GLU A 30 -15.64 -3.07 -18.40
C GLU A 30 -15.16 -1.75 -19.00
N SER A 31 -14.93 -0.78 -18.10
CA SER A 31 -14.37 0.52 -18.46
C SER A 31 -12.96 0.30 -19.00
N ASN A 32 -12.85 0.16 -20.30
CA ASN A 32 -11.60 -0.04 -21.02
C ASN A 32 -10.88 1.32 -21.18
N THR A 33 -10.59 1.97 -20.05
CA THR A 33 -9.74 3.17 -20.05
C THR A 33 -8.32 2.71 -20.39
N PRO A 34 -7.70 3.24 -21.45
CA PRO A 34 -6.31 2.91 -21.76
C PRO A 34 -5.41 3.22 -20.56
N PRO A 35 -4.35 2.43 -20.32
CA PRO A 35 -3.40 2.71 -19.25
C PRO A 35 -2.77 4.09 -19.46
N ALA A 36 -2.54 4.80 -18.35
CA ALA A 36 -1.81 6.06 -18.40
C ALA A 36 -0.37 5.82 -18.83
N THR A 37 0.18 6.71 -19.67
CA THR A 37 1.58 6.64 -20.12
C THR A 37 2.31 7.92 -19.74
N ASP A 38 3.62 7.80 -19.48
CA ASP A 38 4.51 8.93 -19.25
C ASP A 38 4.88 9.64 -20.57
N ALA A 39 5.72 10.69 -20.49
CA ALA A 39 6.18 11.43 -21.65
C ALA A 39 7.04 10.61 -22.63
N SER A 40 7.59 9.47 -22.21
CA SER A 40 8.34 8.53 -23.06
C SER A 40 7.46 7.46 -23.71
N GLY A 41 6.17 7.42 -23.37
CA GLY A 41 5.23 6.40 -23.82
C GLY A 41 5.25 5.12 -22.99
N SER A 42 5.96 5.11 -21.86
CA SER A 42 5.97 3.97 -20.94
C SER A 42 4.67 3.92 -20.13
N VAL A 43 4.15 2.73 -19.89
CA VAL A 43 2.96 2.54 -19.05
C VAL A 43 3.28 2.95 -17.62
N ILE A 44 2.47 3.85 -17.05
CA ILE A 44 2.57 4.23 -15.63
C ILE A 44 1.92 3.14 -14.79
N CYS A 45 2.58 2.73 -13.71
CA CYS A 45 2.03 1.74 -12.78
C CYS A 45 0.74 2.26 -12.14
N ASP A 46 -0.31 1.42 -12.13
CA ASP A 46 -1.52 1.66 -11.36
C ASP A 46 -1.20 1.47 -9.86
N PRO A 47 -1.34 2.51 -9.00
CA PRO A 47 -1.02 2.39 -7.58
C PRO A 47 -1.79 1.27 -6.87
N SER A 48 -3.02 0.98 -7.30
CA SER A 48 -3.84 -0.10 -6.74
C SER A 48 -3.33 -1.52 -7.06
N LYS A 49 -2.37 -1.62 -7.99
CA LYS A 49 -1.70 -2.85 -8.41
C LYS A 49 -0.27 -2.95 -7.89
N LEU A 50 0.12 -2.02 -7.03
CA LEU A 50 1.43 -2.04 -6.38
C LEU A 50 1.30 -2.56 -4.95
N THR A 51 2.26 -3.36 -4.53
CA THR A 51 2.41 -3.78 -3.14
C THR A 51 3.76 -3.33 -2.63
N LEU A 52 3.76 -2.70 -1.45
CA LEU A 52 4.96 -2.21 -0.78
C LEU A 52 5.12 -2.95 0.55
N GLU A 53 6.32 -3.47 0.79
CA GLU A 53 6.66 -4.20 2.00
C GLU A 53 7.83 -3.52 2.70
N ALA A 54 7.63 -3.07 3.95
CA ALA A 54 8.68 -2.54 4.80
C ALA A 54 9.66 -3.65 5.21
N LYS A 55 10.96 -3.38 5.17
CA LYS A 55 12.02 -4.35 5.47
C LYS A 55 13.08 -3.79 6.39
N THR A 56 13.60 -4.66 7.25
CA THR A 56 14.83 -4.45 8.02
C THR A 56 15.78 -5.60 7.73
N ASP A 57 17.09 -5.36 7.82
CA ASP A 57 18.12 -6.38 7.58
C ASP A 57 18.13 -7.48 8.65
N ALA A 58 17.64 -7.17 9.87
CA ALA A 58 17.44 -8.14 10.94
C ALA A 58 16.11 -7.91 11.67
N THR A 59 15.71 -8.85 12.54
CA THR A 59 14.52 -8.73 13.39
C THR A 59 14.86 -8.35 14.83
N SER A 60 16.15 -8.34 15.19
CA SER A 60 16.64 -8.01 16.52
C SER A 60 18.06 -7.48 16.42
N TYR A 61 18.37 -6.45 17.17
CA TYR A 61 19.63 -5.74 17.16
C TYR A 61 20.23 -5.67 18.56
N GLY A 62 21.49 -6.02 18.69
CA GLY A 62 22.25 -5.90 19.92
C GLY A 62 22.70 -4.46 20.20
N PRO A 63 23.41 -4.26 21.34
CA PRO A 63 23.96 -2.95 21.67
C PRO A 63 24.89 -2.43 20.59
N GLY A 64 24.62 -1.20 20.10
CA GLY A 64 25.44 -0.53 19.07
C GLY A 64 25.20 -1.01 17.64
N GLU A 65 24.30 -1.95 17.40
CA GLU A 65 23.89 -2.37 16.06
C GLU A 65 22.77 -1.46 15.55
N ASN A 66 22.98 -0.83 14.40
CA ASN A 66 22.01 0.08 13.77
C ASN A 66 21.17 -0.65 12.71
N PRO A 67 19.83 -0.59 12.81
CA PRO A 67 18.95 -1.15 11.80
C PRO A 67 19.16 -0.55 10.41
N GLN A 68 19.21 -1.41 9.39
CA GLN A 68 19.18 -1.01 7.99
C GLN A 68 17.76 -1.12 7.47
N LEU A 69 17.15 0.00 7.16
CA LEU A 69 15.76 0.12 6.74
C LEU A 69 15.67 0.14 5.23
N SER A 70 14.76 -0.59 4.65
CA SER A 70 14.50 -0.63 3.21
C SER A 70 13.05 -0.99 2.93
N PHE A 71 12.66 -1.03 1.67
CA PHE A 71 11.37 -1.58 1.24
C PHE A 71 11.53 -2.43 -0.02
N SER A 72 10.52 -3.23 -0.29
CA SER A 72 10.35 -3.97 -1.52
C SER A 72 9.06 -3.51 -2.19
N LEU A 73 9.14 -3.12 -3.46
CA LEU A 73 8.01 -2.70 -4.28
C LEU A 73 7.79 -3.71 -5.40
N LYS A 74 6.55 -4.13 -5.61
CA LYS A 74 6.19 -5.13 -6.62
C LYS A 74 4.91 -4.72 -7.33
N SER A 75 4.87 -4.91 -8.66
CA SER A 75 3.66 -4.74 -9.47
C SER A 75 2.94 -6.07 -9.68
N THR A 76 1.61 -6.04 -9.57
CA THR A 76 0.71 -7.14 -9.95
C THR A 76 0.05 -6.89 -11.31
N MET A 77 0.48 -5.89 -12.06
CA MET A 77 0.09 -5.67 -13.45
C MET A 77 0.57 -6.82 -14.33
N THR A 78 -0.02 -6.96 -15.50
CA THR A 78 0.36 -7.98 -16.49
C THR A 78 1.46 -7.55 -17.44
N GLU A 79 1.78 -6.25 -17.45
CA GLU A 79 2.81 -5.62 -18.26
C GLU A 79 3.77 -4.83 -17.38
N SER A 80 4.99 -4.63 -17.88
CA SER A 80 5.97 -3.76 -17.21
C SER A 80 5.44 -2.34 -17.14
N CYS A 81 5.68 -1.69 -16.01
CA CYS A 81 5.24 -0.31 -15.80
C CYS A 81 6.32 0.51 -15.11
N VAL A 82 6.20 1.82 -15.18
CA VAL A 82 7.12 2.79 -14.55
C VAL A 82 6.43 3.44 -13.36
N VAL A 83 7.16 3.55 -12.25
CA VAL A 83 6.72 4.28 -11.05
C VAL A 83 7.83 5.22 -10.61
N ASP A 84 7.48 6.39 -10.09
CA ASP A 84 8.43 7.18 -9.33
C ASP A 84 8.62 6.53 -7.94
N ALA A 85 9.86 6.27 -7.60
CA ALA A 85 10.26 5.74 -6.31
C ALA A 85 11.50 6.50 -5.80
N GLY A 86 11.57 7.79 -6.11
CA GLY A 86 12.63 8.68 -5.67
C GLY A 86 12.62 8.95 -4.17
N SER A 87 13.76 9.34 -3.63
CA SER A 87 13.88 9.66 -2.19
C SER A 87 13.10 10.91 -1.77
N ASP A 88 12.72 11.74 -2.73
CA ASP A 88 11.85 12.91 -2.50
C ASP A 88 10.42 12.52 -2.06
N ILE A 89 9.94 11.34 -2.45
CA ILE A 89 8.62 10.82 -2.09
C ILE A 89 8.63 9.57 -1.20
N GLN A 90 9.82 9.06 -0.84
CA GLN A 90 9.95 7.98 0.15
C GLN A 90 9.83 8.54 1.56
N GLU A 91 9.11 7.85 2.42
CA GLU A 91 9.04 8.15 3.84
C GLU A 91 9.16 6.86 4.65
N PHE A 92 10.02 6.87 5.65
CA PHE A 92 10.21 5.79 6.61
C PHE A 92 9.86 6.31 7.99
N VAL A 93 8.93 5.63 8.66
CA VAL A 93 8.46 6.01 9.99
C VAL A 93 8.69 4.87 10.96
N ILE A 94 9.34 5.15 12.07
CA ILE A 94 9.51 4.19 13.16
C ILE A 94 8.62 4.58 14.32
N THR A 95 7.81 3.64 14.80
CA THR A 95 6.93 3.81 15.95
C THR A 95 7.23 2.80 17.06
N SER A 96 6.84 3.12 18.30
CA SER A 96 6.79 2.19 19.43
C SER A 96 5.45 2.39 20.16
N GLY A 97 4.56 1.42 20.04
CA GLY A 97 3.16 1.62 20.41
C GLY A 97 2.52 2.71 19.57
N SER A 98 1.97 3.73 20.21
CA SER A 98 1.37 4.91 19.54
C SER A 98 2.34 6.09 19.41
N ASP A 99 3.59 5.93 19.84
CA ASP A 99 4.58 7.00 19.84
C ASP A 99 5.39 6.95 18.52
N GLU A 100 5.40 8.05 17.76
CA GLU A 100 6.31 8.21 16.64
C GLU A 100 7.71 8.51 17.18
N ILE A 101 8.64 7.63 16.85
CA ILE A 101 10.00 7.67 17.33
C ILE A 101 10.89 8.44 16.36
N TRP A 102 10.76 8.13 15.08
CA TRP A 102 11.62 8.68 14.05
C TRP A 102 10.90 8.70 12.70
N ASN A 103 11.20 9.74 11.93
CA ASN A 103 10.69 9.90 10.58
C ASN A 103 11.79 10.45 9.67
N SER A 104 12.03 9.77 8.55
CA SER A 104 13.08 10.14 7.58
C SER A 104 12.89 11.54 7.00
N LYS A 105 11.65 12.03 6.94
CA LYS A 105 11.30 13.35 6.40
C LYS A 105 11.63 14.50 7.35
N HIS A 106 11.79 14.26 8.64
CA HIS A 106 12.05 15.32 9.59
C HIS A 106 13.31 16.15 9.26
N CYS A 107 14.38 15.47 8.82
CA CYS A 107 15.65 16.12 8.55
C CYS A 107 16.15 15.94 7.11
N GLN A 108 15.29 15.52 6.21
CA GLN A 108 15.65 15.40 4.80
C GLN A 108 15.77 16.79 4.16
N THR A 109 16.98 17.16 3.72
CA THR A 109 17.26 18.46 3.10
C THR A 109 17.19 18.43 1.59
N ALA A 110 17.34 17.25 0.97
CA ALA A 110 17.25 17.05 -0.47
C ALA A 110 16.72 15.64 -0.75
N GLY A 111 15.74 15.54 -1.64
CA GLY A 111 15.25 14.32 -2.21
C GLY A 111 15.43 14.36 -3.72
N GLU A 112 15.57 13.21 -4.33
CA GLU A 112 15.75 13.06 -5.78
C GLU A 112 14.62 12.19 -6.34
N ALA A 113 13.95 12.66 -7.40
CA ALA A 113 13.00 11.87 -8.17
C ALA A 113 13.74 10.74 -8.90
N ARG A 114 13.17 9.54 -8.90
CA ARG A 114 13.76 8.37 -9.56
C ARG A 114 12.71 7.44 -10.13
N SER A 115 12.61 7.38 -11.44
CA SER A 115 11.77 6.41 -12.12
C SER A 115 12.37 5.01 -12.05
N VAL A 116 11.51 4.03 -11.71
CA VAL A 116 11.85 2.61 -11.62
C VAL A 116 10.90 1.81 -12.50
N VAL A 117 11.45 0.90 -13.30
CA VAL A 117 10.65 -0.06 -14.08
C VAL A 117 10.36 -1.27 -13.21
N LEU A 118 9.09 -1.63 -13.11
CA LEU A 118 8.64 -2.84 -12.44
C LEU A 118 8.17 -3.87 -13.46
N GLU A 119 8.79 -5.05 -13.42
CA GLU A 119 8.34 -6.21 -14.17
C GLU A 119 7.20 -6.92 -13.43
N PRO A 120 6.23 -7.53 -14.13
CA PRO A 120 5.10 -8.24 -13.53
C PRO A 120 5.54 -9.27 -12.49
N GLY A 121 5.11 -9.08 -11.25
CA GLY A 121 5.37 -10.01 -10.15
C GLY A 121 6.80 -10.02 -9.60
N VAL A 122 7.74 -9.27 -10.18
CA VAL A 122 9.13 -9.21 -9.75
C VAL A 122 9.32 -8.09 -8.73
N PRO A 123 9.74 -8.39 -7.48
CA PRO A 123 9.98 -7.36 -6.49
C PRO A 123 11.29 -6.61 -6.77
N VAL A 124 11.26 -5.29 -6.64
CA VAL A 124 12.42 -4.42 -6.67
C VAL A 124 12.66 -3.90 -5.26
N GLN A 125 13.89 -4.03 -4.76
CA GLN A 125 14.26 -3.56 -3.43
C GLN A 125 14.93 -2.19 -3.53
N SER A 126 14.58 -1.29 -2.58
CA SER A 126 15.24 0.01 -2.41
C SER A 126 16.68 -0.15 -1.90
N SER A 127 17.48 0.90 -2.03
CA SER A 127 18.67 1.05 -1.19
C SER A 127 18.25 1.13 0.28
N SER A 128 19.11 0.67 1.18
CA SER A 128 18.86 0.79 2.61
C SER A 128 19.32 2.15 3.13
N ILE A 129 18.64 2.62 4.19
CA ILE A 129 19.07 3.74 5.03
C ILE A 129 19.32 3.23 6.44
N GLU A 130 20.35 3.75 7.08
CA GLU A 130 20.69 3.40 8.47
C GLU A 130 19.90 4.28 9.43
N TRP A 131 19.30 3.68 10.45
CA TRP A 131 18.73 4.40 11.58
C TRP A 131 19.69 4.34 12.77
N ASP A 132 20.12 5.50 13.24
CA ASP A 132 21.10 5.67 14.31
C ASP A 132 20.53 5.46 15.73
N ARG A 133 19.33 4.89 15.85
CA ARG A 133 18.60 4.61 17.10
C ARG A 133 18.33 5.87 17.92
N THR A 134 18.17 7.02 17.27
CA THR A 134 17.79 8.27 17.92
C THR A 134 16.36 8.67 17.51
N ARG A 135 15.73 9.48 18.37
CA ARG A 135 14.44 10.09 18.03
C ARG A 135 14.65 11.23 17.02
N SER A 136 13.62 11.56 16.27
CA SER A 136 13.62 12.74 15.42
C SER A 136 12.33 13.55 15.57
N ALA A 137 12.45 14.85 15.34
CA ALA A 137 11.36 15.78 15.10
C ALA A 137 11.85 16.83 14.10
N SER A 138 10.96 17.56 13.45
CA SER A 138 11.32 18.54 12.42
C SER A 138 12.20 19.69 12.92
N ASP A 139 12.24 19.92 14.22
CA ASP A 139 13.03 20.96 14.90
C ASP A 139 14.30 20.44 15.59
N THR A 140 14.61 19.12 15.45
CA THR A 140 15.77 18.50 16.12
C THR A 140 16.94 18.19 15.21
N CYS A 141 16.92 18.64 13.95
CA CYS A 141 17.93 18.26 12.96
C CYS A 141 19.34 18.75 13.29
N GLU A 142 19.44 19.91 13.92
CA GLU A 142 20.71 20.56 14.29
C GLU A 142 21.06 20.40 15.79
N SER A 143 20.31 19.58 16.52
CA SER A 143 20.48 19.38 17.96
C SER A 143 20.81 17.93 18.30
N ASP A 144 21.29 17.71 19.54
CA ASP A 144 21.47 16.36 20.09
C ASP A 144 20.10 15.67 20.19
N ARG A 145 19.98 14.50 19.56
CA ARG A 145 18.76 13.70 19.56
C ARG A 145 18.84 12.59 20.62
N PRO A 146 17.78 12.42 21.44
CA PRO A 146 17.79 11.37 22.46
C PRO A 146 17.88 9.99 21.82
N VAL A 147 18.76 9.14 22.37
CA VAL A 147 18.81 7.72 22.03
C VAL A 147 17.55 7.03 22.55
N VAL A 148 17.01 6.10 21.78
CA VAL A 148 15.80 5.36 22.14
C VAL A 148 16.11 4.25 23.13
N THR A 149 15.07 3.79 23.83
CA THR A 149 15.14 2.64 24.75
C THR A 149 15.51 1.38 24.00
N ALA A 150 16.38 0.54 24.60
CA ALA A 150 16.69 -0.82 24.18
C ALA A 150 16.08 -1.81 25.19
N ASP A 151 16.82 -2.81 25.66
CA ASP A 151 16.39 -3.80 26.65
C ASP A 151 15.13 -4.64 26.18
N GLY A 152 15.14 -5.04 24.92
CA GLY A 152 14.04 -5.80 24.32
C GLY A 152 12.87 -4.93 23.87
N ALA A 153 13.04 -3.62 23.75
CA ALA A 153 12.00 -2.72 23.26
C ALA A 153 11.62 -3.03 21.81
N SER A 154 10.30 -2.97 21.53
CA SER A 154 9.72 -3.29 20.23
C SER A 154 9.45 -2.03 19.43
N TYR A 155 9.90 -2.04 18.19
CA TYR A 155 9.74 -0.98 17.21
C TYR A 155 9.06 -1.51 15.95
N HIS A 156 8.37 -0.64 15.26
CA HIS A 156 7.67 -0.95 14.02
C HIS A 156 8.06 0.06 12.95
N LEU A 157 8.53 -0.45 11.81
CA LEU A 157 8.80 0.35 10.64
C LEU A 157 7.58 0.35 9.72
N ASP A 158 7.12 1.52 9.36
CA ASP A 158 6.19 1.78 8.26
C ASP A 158 6.94 2.49 7.14
N VAL A 159 6.56 2.23 5.88
CA VAL A 159 7.18 2.88 4.72
C VAL A 159 6.10 3.33 3.76
N SER A 160 6.27 4.50 3.17
CA SER A 160 5.48 4.94 2.03
C SER A 160 6.35 5.44 0.87
N VAL A 161 5.82 5.34 -0.34
CA VAL A 161 6.36 5.89 -1.58
C VAL A 161 5.23 6.64 -2.26
N GLY A 162 5.21 7.96 -2.13
CA GLY A 162 4.06 8.77 -2.49
C GLY A 162 2.80 8.29 -1.75
N ASP A 163 1.74 7.98 -2.49
CA ASP A 163 0.47 7.51 -1.91
C ASP A 163 0.44 5.99 -1.64
N ILE A 164 1.54 5.27 -1.90
CA ILE A 164 1.61 3.82 -1.71
C ILE A 164 2.23 3.55 -0.34
N GLY A 165 1.43 3.08 0.62
CA GLY A 165 1.89 2.66 1.95
C GLY A 165 2.23 1.18 2.03
N SER A 166 3.07 0.79 2.99
CA SER A 166 3.34 -0.63 3.27
C SER A 166 2.08 -1.36 3.76
N GLU A 167 1.87 -2.59 3.29
CA GLU A 167 0.68 -3.40 3.65
C GLU A 167 0.61 -3.70 5.15
N SER A 168 1.76 -3.73 5.80
CA SER A 168 1.91 -3.91 7.24
C SER A 168 3.24 -3.34 7.71
N THR A 169 3.31 -3.01 9.00
CA THR A 169 4.57 -2.58 9.61
C THR A 169 5.54 -3.75 9.77
N LYS A 170 6.83 -3.47 9.68
CA LYS A 170 7.90 -4.43 10.00
C LYS A 170 8.34 -4.27 11.43
N GLN A 171 8.02 -5.25 12.29
CA GLN A 171 8.47 -5.27 13.67
C GLN A 171 9.94 -5.70 13.79
N PHE A 172 10.66 -5.06 14.71
CA PHE A 172 12.01 -5.44 15.15
C PHE A 172 12.25 -5.07 16.61
N LEU A 173 13.29 -5.62 17.21
CA LEU A 173 13.63 -5.44 18.62
C LEU A 173 15.00 -4.76 18.76
N LEU A 174 15.14 -3.92 19.79
CA LEU A 174 16.44 -3.39 20.25
C LEU A 174 16.77 -3.99 21.63
N ASN A 175 17.90 -4.69 21.72
CA ASN A 175 18.41 -5.29 22.97
C ASN A 175 19.56 -4.48 23.55
#